data_b2185e2121ea7bd129892028a0c09ae9
#
_entry.id   b2185e2121ea7bd129892028a0c09ae9
#
_cell.length_a   1.000
_cell.length_b   1.000
_cell.length_c   1.000
_cell.angle_alpha   90.00
_cell.angle_beta   90.00
_cell.angle_gamma   90.00
#
_symmetry.space_group_name_H-M   'P 1'
#
loop_
_entity.id
_entity.type
_entity.pdbx_description
1 polymer ?
#
loop_
_entity_poly.entity_id
_entity_poly.type
_entity_poly.pdbx_seq_one_letter_code
_entity_poly.pdbx_strand_id
1 'polypeptide(L)'
;ANILNALDVEEHFKYMQSTRDFQFDVYDIVSSLVFARAVAPLSKSRTFAEILPSLYKKPSCSYDQILSAVEFIGSEYEKFIEIFTVATEDNYGIDTSNTYFDCTNFYFEIDKETDFKRKGPSKENRKDPIVGMGLLLDANMIPIGMRMFPGNESEKPVLRETVSSLKERNNIEG
;
A
#
# COMPACT_ATOMS: atom_id res chain seq x y z
N ALA A 1 -10.12 4.68 -12.71
CA ALA A 1 -9.37 5.47 -13.69
C ALA A 1 -9.32 6.94 -13.25
N ASN A 2 -10.45 7.60 -13.02
CA ASN A 2 -10.50 9.05 -12.76
C ASN A 2 -9.66 9.47 -11.54
N ILE A 3 -9.69 8.70 -10.44
CA ILE A 3 -8.92 9.03 -9.23
C ILE A 3 -7.41 8.93 -9.51
N LEU A 4 -6.93 7.84 -10.13
CA LEU A 4 -5.51 7.69 -10.45
C LEU A 4 -5.03 8.75 -11.45
N ASN A 5 -5.86 9.12 -12.41
CA ASN A 5 -5.56 10.21 -13.33
C ASN A 5 -5.52 11.57 -12.62
N ALA A 6 -6.41 11.82 -11.66
CA ALA A 6 -6.42 13.05 -10.89
C ALA A 6 -5.20 13.16 -9.96
N LEU A 7 -4.71 12.05 -9.42
CA LEU A 7 -3.51 12.02 -8.58
C LEU A 7 -2.22 12.23 -9.38
N ASP A 8 -2.23 12.04 -10.70
CA ASP A 8 -1.10 12.25 -11.63
C ASP A 8 0.24 11.63 -11.19
N VAL A 9 0.17 10.41 -10.63
CA VAL A 9 1.35 9.74 -10.06
C VAL A 9 2.18 8.95 -11.08
N GLU A 10 1.75 8.87 -12.34
CA GLU A 10 2.39 8.04 -13.37
C GLU A 10 3.86 8.42 -13.58
N GLU A 11 4.19 9.72 -13.65
CA GLU A 11 5.57 10.19 -13.85
C GLU A 11 6.47 9.85 -12.65
N HIS A 12 5.93 9.86 -11.44
CA HIS A 12 6.66 9.41 -10.25
C HIS A 12 6.98 7.91 -10.31
N PHE A 13 6.04 7.08 -10.79
CA PHE A 13 6.30 5.66 -11.03
C PHE A 13 7.38 5.44 -12.07
N LYS A 14 7.35 6.18 -13.19
CA LYS A 14 8.38 6.11 -14.23
C LYS A 14 9.75 6.51 -13.70
N TYR A 15 9.81 7.58 -12.90
CA TYR A 15 11.05 7.99 -12.25
C TYR A 15 11.58 6.90 -11.31
N MET A 16 10.76 6.36 -10.44
CA MET A 16 11.13 5.27 -9.54
C MET A 16 11.57 4.02 -10.30
N GLN A 17 10.85 3.66 -11.35
CA GLN A 17 11.17 2.53 -12.21
C GLN A 17 12.52 2.70 -12.93
N SER A 18 12.91 3.93 -13.30
CA SER A 18 14.16 4.21 -14.00
C SER A 18 15.41 3.84 -13.20
N THR A 19 15.28 3.62 -11.90
CA THR A 19 16.36 3.12 -11.02
C THR A 19 16.60 1.60 -11.17
N ARG A 20 15.78 0.90 -11.97
CA ARG A 20 15.81 -0.55 -12.21
C ARG A 20 15.79 -0.84 -13.71
N ASP A 21 16.26 -2.02 -14.08
CA ASP A 21 16.25 -2.50 -15.47
C ASP A 21 14.98 -3.33 -15.74
N PHE A 22 13.80 -2.67 -15.66
CA PHE A 22 12.54 -3.33 -16.01
C PHE A 22 12.23 -3.20 -17.49
N GLN A 23 11.80 -4.30 -18.10
CA GLN A 23 11.35 -4.38 -19.51
C GLN A 23 9.81 -4.28 -19.63
N PHE A 24 9.16 -3.70 -18.62
CA PHE A 24 7.71 -3.54 -18.53
C PHE A 24 7.37 -2.27 -17.74
N ASP A 25 6.15 -1.77 -17.91
CA ASP A 25 5.66 -0.59 -17.20
C ASP A 25 5.06 -1.00 -15.85
N VAL A 26 5.69 -0.56 -14.75
CA VAL A 26 5.25 -0.84 -13.38
C VAL A 26 3.92 -0.15 -13.09
N TYR A 27 3.72 1.10 -13.57
CA TYR A 27 2.48 1.83 -13.35
C TYR A 27 1.29 1.14 -14.02
N ASP A 28 1.45 0.68 -15.26
CA ASP A 28 0.40 -0.05 -15.98
C ASP A 28 -0.01 -1.35 -15.26
N ILE A 29 0.97 -2.09 -14.74
CA ILE A 29 0.70 -3.28 -13.93
C ILE A 29 -0.01 -2.93 -12.63
N VAL A 30 0.52 -1.98 -11.86
CA VAL A 30 -0.02 -1.64 -10.53
C VAL A 30 -1.42 -1.03 -10.64
N SER A 31 -1.65 -0.11 -11.57
CA SER A 31 -2.97 0.47 -11.83
C SER A 31 -4.00 -0.61 -12.22
N SER A 32 -3.59 -1.57 -13.05
CA SER A 32 -4.44 -2.71 -13.42
C SER A 32 -4.76 -3.61 -12.24
N LEU A 33 -3.80 -3.85 -11.34
CA LEU A 33 -4.03 -4.61 -10.10
C LEU A 33 -4.97 -3.87 -9.14
N VAL A 34 -4.87 -2.55 -9.05
CA VAL A 34 -5.79 -1.72 -8.25
C VAL A 34 -7.22 -1.83 -8.81
N PHE A 35 -7.41 -1.71 -10.13
CA PHE A 35 -8.72 -1.88 -10.76
C PHE A 35 -9.27 -3.29 -10.55
N ALA A 36 -8.44 -4.31 -10.77
CA ALA A 36 -8.84 -5.69 -10.54
C ALA A 36 -9.26 -5.93 -9.07
N ARG A 37 -8.52 -5.36 -8.11
CA ARG A 37 -8.85 -5.46 -6.68
C ARG A 37 -10.16 -4.79 -6.32
N ALA A 38 -10.47 -3.66 -6.95
CA ALA A 38 -11.75 -2.95 -6.74
C ALA A 38 -12.94 -3.73 -7.32
N VAL A 39 -12.75 -4.49 -8.40
CA VAL A 39 -13.81 -5.29 -9.04
C VAL A 39 -13.98 -6.64 -8.35
N ALA A 40 -12.88 -7.36 -8.11
CA ALA A 40 -12.89 -8.69 -7.51
C ALA A 40 -11.59 -8.94 -6.72
N PRO A 41 -11.64 -8.96 -5.38
CA PRO A 41 -10.49 -9.16 -4.52
C PRO A 41 -10.04 -10.65 -4.50
N LEU A 42 -9.25 -11.04 -5.51
CA LEU A 42 -8.72 -12.39 -5.66
C LEU A 42 -7.21 -12.44 -5.34
N SER A 43 -6.65 -13.66 -5.24
CA SER A 43 -5.20 -13.86 -5.20
C SER A 43 -4.54 -13.33 -6.48
N LYS A 44 -3.24 -13.00 -6.43
CA LYS A 44 -2.52 -12.48 -7.60
C LYS A 44 -2.59 -13.41 -8.80
N SER A 45 -2.46 -14.73 -8.59
CA SER A 45 -2.55 -15.73 -9.67
C SER A 45 -3.94 -15.76 -10.30
N ARG A 46 -4.99 -15.75 -9.50
CA ARG A 46 -6.36 -15.70 -10.01
C ARG A 46 -6.69 -14.35 -10.65
N THR A 47 -6.22 -13.25 -10.08
CA THR A 47 -6.34 -11.92 -10.70
C THR A 47 -5.73 -11.91 -12.10
N PHE A 48 -4.52 -12.46 -12.25
CA PHE A 48 -3.86 -12.58 -13.55
C PHE A 48 -4.65 -13.43 -14.54
N ALA A 49 -5.12 -14.58 -14.11
CA ALA A 49 -5.79 -15.55 -14.99
C ALA A 49 -7.25 -15.17 -15.34
N GLU A 50 -7.98 -14.59 -14.40
CA GLU A 50 -9.44 -14.44 -14.49
C GLU A 50 -9.89 -12.98 -14.70
N ILE A 51 -9.20 -12.01 -14.07
CA ILE A 51 -9.67 -10.60 -14.04
C ILE A 51 -8.94 -9.74 -15.06
N LEU A 52 -7.60 -9.76 -15.09
CA LEU A 52 -6.83 -8.91 -16.01
C LEU A 52 -7.21 -9.10 -17.49
N PRO A 53 -7.50 -10.33 -17.98
CA PRO A 53 -7.93 -10.51 -19.37
C PRO A 53 -9.26 -9.81 -19.71
N SER A 54 -10.09 -9.57 -18.70
CA SER A 54 -11.43 -8.95 -18.84
C SER A 54 -11.42 -7.44 -18.63
N LEU A 55 -10.30 -6.84 -18.24
CA LEU A 55 -10.19 -5.38 -18.11
C LEU A 55 -10.24 -4.72 -19.49
N TYR A 56 -10.86 -3.54 -19.56
CA TYR A 56 -10.91 -2.73 -20.78
C TYR A 56 -9.51 -2.41 -21.32
N LYS A 57 -8.61 -2.00 -20.42
CA LYS A 57 -7.19 -1.85 -20.71
C LYS A 57 -6.43 -2.89 -19.85
N LYS A 58 -6.00 -3.96 -20.47
CA LYS A 58 -5.20 -4.99 -19.80
C LYS A 58 -3.71 -4.69 -19.97
N PRO A 59 -2.87 -4.91 -18.96
CA PRO A 59 -1.43 -4.76 -19.10
C PRO A 59 -0.88 -5.87 -19.99
N SER A 60 0.11 -5.53 -20.81
CA SER A 60 0.86 -6.52 -21.58
C SER A 60 2.03 -7.02 -20.74
N CYS A 61 1.78 -8.01 -19.87
CA CYS A 61 2.79 -8.53 -18.96
C CYS A 61 2.60 -10.02 -18.69
N SER A 62 3.69 -10.66 -18.27
CA SER A 62 3.66 -12.02 -17.72
C SER A 62 3.31 -12.00 -16.23
N TYR A 63 2.99 -13.18 -15.67
CA TYR A 63 2.76 -13.30 -14.22
C TYR A 63 4.02 -12.98 -13.42
N ASP A 64 5.20 -13.35 -13.88
CA ASP A 64 6.47 -13.06 -13.22
C ASP A 64 6.75 -11.54 -13.18
N GLN A 65 6.40 -10.83 -14.24
CA GLN A 65 6.49 -9.36 -14.26
C GLN A 65 5.54 -8.71 -13.24
N ILE A 66 4.36 -9.28 -13.04
CA ILE A 66 3.46 -8.84 -11.95
C ILE A 66 4.12 -9.05 -10.58
N LEU A 67 4.72 -10.21 -10.34
CA LEU A 67 5.40 -10.48 -9.08
C LEU A 67 6.58 -9.52 -8.86
N SER A 68 7.38 -9.27 -9.90
CA SER A 68 8.49 -8.31 -9.85
C SER A 68 8.03 -6.88 -9.59
N ALA A 69 6.92 -6.44 -10.21
CA ALA A 69 6.34 -5.12 -9.93
C ALA A 69 5.87 -5.00 -8.46
N VAL A 70 5.20 -6.03 -7.94
CA VAL A 70 4.74 -6.04 -6.55
C VAL A 70 5.91 -6.07 -5.56
N GLU A 71 6.96 -6.83 -5.85
CA GLU A 71 8.19 -6.86 -5.05
C GLU A 71 8.88 -5.48 -5.04
N PHE A 72 8.98 -4.84 -6.19
CA PHE A 72 9.53 -3.49 -6.30
C PHE A 72 8.75 -2.47 -5.47
N ILE A 73 7.41 -2.45 -5.59
CA ILE A 73 6.55 -1.58 -4.77
C ILE A 73 6.77 -1.89 -3.27
N GLY A 74 6.87 -3.16 -2.90
CA GLY A 74 7.11 -3.58 -1.53
C GLY A 74 8.47 -3.17 -0.98
N SER A 75 9.52 -3.21 -1.79
CA SER A 75 10.87 -2.80 -1.40
C SER A 75 11.03 -1.28 -1.23
N GLU A 76 10.22 -0.50 -1.91
CA GLU A 76 10.22 0.97 -1.90
C GLU A 76 8.91 1.54 -1.31
N TYR A 77 8.19 0.76 -0.48
CA TYR A 77 6.82 1.06 -0.11
C TYR A 77 6.65 2.43 0.57
N GLU A 78 7.62 2.86 1.37
CA GLU A 78 7.57 4.16 2.05
C GLU A 78 7.55 5.33 1.06
N LYS A 79 8.37 5.25 0.00
CA LYS A 79 8.40 6.26 -1.07
C LYS A 79 7.09 6.27 -1.87
N PHE A 80 6.52 5.09 -2.15
CA PHE A 80 5.22 5.03 -2.84
C PHE A 80 4.10 5.59 -1.98
N ILE A 81 4.10 5.34 -0.66
CA ILE A 81 3.14 5.96 0.25
C ILE A 81 3.30 7.48 0.24
N GLU A 82 4.53 7.99 0.30
CA GLU A 82 4.81 9.42 0.23
C GLU A 82 4.28 10.04 -1.06
N ILE A 83 4.55 9.44 -2.24
CA ILE A 83 4.04 9.88 -3.53
C ILE A 83 2.50 9.99 -3.50
N PHE A 84 1.81 8.97 -3.04
CA PHE A 84 0.35 9.00 -2.97
C PHE A 84 -0.18 10.00 -1.94
N THR A 85 0.50 10.18 -0.81
CA THR A 85 0.08 11.12 0.22
C THR A 85 0.23 12.55 -0.26
N VAL A 86 1.37 12.90 -0.86
CA VAL A 86 1.62 14.24 -1.45
C VAL A 86 0.61 14.52 -2.56
N ALA A 87 0.43 13.59 -3.50
CA ALA A 87 -0.54 13.74 -4.57
C ALA A 87 -1.98 13.91 -4.06
N THR A 88 -2.32 13.25 -2.95
CA THR A 88 -3.64 13.40 -2.31
C THR A 88 -3.78 14.77 -1.68
N GLU A 89 -2.76 15.24 -0.97
CA GLU A 89 -2.72 16.57 -0.36
C GLU A 89 -2.87 17.68 -1.41
N ASP A 90 -2.10 17.59 -2.49
CA ASP A 90 -2.10 18.59 -3.56
C ASP A 90 -3.46 18.67 -4.29
N ASN A 91 -4.15 17.54 -4.47
CA ASN A 91 -5.39 17.49 -5.24
C ASN A 91 -6.66 17.66 -4.41
N TYR A 92 -6.65 17.25 -3.14
CA TYR A 92 -7.86 17.19 -2.31
C TYR A 92 -7.73 17.98 -1.01
N GLY A 93 -6.51 18.38 -0.64
CA GLY A 93 -6.20 18.92 0.68
C GLY A 93 -6.24 17.85 1.77
N ILE A 94 -5.74 18.19 2.95
CA ILE A 94 -5.78 17.34 4.14
C ILE A 94 -6.40 18.14 5.29
N ASP A 95 -7.44 17.59 5.93
CA ASP A 95 -8.04 18.15 7.13
C ASP A 95 -7.56 17.39 8.37
N THR A 96 -6.59 17.94 9.07
CA THR A 96 -6.01 17.37 10.31
C THR A 96 -6.74 17.76 11.59
N SER A 97 -7.90 18.45 11.52
CA SER A 97 -8.70 18.84 12.69
C SER A 97 -9.11 17.64 13.55
N ASN A 98 -9.36 16.50 12.91
CA ASN A 98 -9.51 15.18 13.53
C ASN A 98 -8.80 14.15 12.69
N THR A 99 -8.15 13.20 13.34
CA THR A 99 -7.50 12.07 12.64
C THR A 99 -7.93 10.75 13.24
N TYR A 100 -8.05 9.73 12.41
CA TYR A 100 -8.45 8.39 12.82
C TYR A 100 -7.32 7.43 12.50
N PHE A 101 -6.95 6.60 13.47
CA PHE A 101 -5.94 5.56 13.27
C PHE A 101 -6.54 4.21 13.64
N ASP A 102 -6.41 3.26 12.74
CA ASP A 102 -6.76 1.86 13.01
C ASP A 102 -5.69 0.92 12.46
N CYS A 103 -5.58 -0.24 13.09
CA CYS A 103 -4.68 -1.30 12.68
C CYS A 103 -5.46 -2.53 12.23
N THR A 104 -4.96 -3.18 11.18
CA THR A 104 -5.44 -4.48 10.74
C THR A 104 -4.29 -5.48 10.64
N ASN A 105 -4.62 -6.77 10.69
CA ASN A 105 -3.66 -7.85 10.59
C ASN A 105 -3.89 -8.65 9.30
N PHE A 106 -2.80 -8.93 8.58
CA PHE A 106 -2.78 -9.87 7.48
C PHE A 106 -2.21 -11.19 7.97
N TYR A 107 -2.94 -12.27 7.79
CA TYR A 107 -2.56 -13.62 8.21
C TYR A 107 -1.85 -14.36 7.08
N PHE A 108 -0.85 -15.15 7.44
CA PHE A 108 -0.08 -15.96 6.50
C PHE A 108 -0.09 -17.41 6.96
N GLU A 109 -0.72 -18.28 6.20
CA GLU A 109 -0.72 -19.74 6.43
C GLU A 109 0.64 -20.31 6.04
N ILE A 110 1.64 -20.09 6.89
CA ILE A 110 3.02 -20.53 6.70
C ILE A 110 3.56 -21.14 8.02
N ASP A 111 4.39 -22.17 7.92
CA ASP A 111 4.95 -22.84 9.10
C ASP A 111 6.08 -22.05 9.76
N LYS A 112 6.85 -21.29 8.95
CA LYS A 112 8.03 -20.57 9.43
C LYS A 112 7.79 -19.07 9.46
N GLU A 113 8.16 -18.48 10.58
CA GLU A 113 8.22 -17.01 10.72
C GLU A 113 9.37 -16.44 9.88
N THR A 114 9.21 -15.18 9.48
CA THR A 114 10.28 -14.36 8.89
C THR A 114 10.50 -13.15 9.80
N ASP A 115 11.44 -12.27 9.46
CA ASP A 115 11.68 -11.06 10.26
C ASP A 115 10.43 -10.15 10.34
N PHE A 116 9.54 -10.23 9.36
CA PHE A 116 8.35 -9.40 9.27
C PHE A 116 7.05 -10.17 9.57
N LYS A 117 6.93 -11.41 9.10
CA LYS A 117 5.77 -12.28 9.38
C LYS A 117 6.01 -13.00 10.70
N ARG A 118 5.48 -12.44 11.78
CA ARG A 118 5.67 -12.91 13.16
C ARG A 118 4.35 -13.32 13.80
N LYS A 119 4.42 -14.30 14.69
CA LYS A 119 3.30 -14.63 15.58
C LYS A 119 3.18 -13.54 16.64
N GLY A 120 1.98 -13.06 16.85
CA GLY A 120 1.71 -12.01 17.82
C GLY A 120 0.24 -11.89 18.18
N PRO A 121 -0.13 -10.92 19.03
CA PRO A 121 -1.51 -10.66 19.35
C PRO A 121 -2.30 -10.32 18.09
N SER A 122 -3.38 -11.04 17.85
CA SER A 122 -4.25 -10.78 16.71
C SER A 122 -5.69 -10.57 17.16
N LYS A 123 -6.43 -9.73 16.44
CA LYS A 123 -7.85 -9.44 16.73
C LYS A 123 -8.71 -10.72 16.67
N GLU A 124 -8.28 -11.73 15.90
CA GLU A 124 -9.00 -12.99 15.68
C GLU A 124 -8.44 -14.19 16.49
N ASN A 125 -7.45 -13.96 17.37
CA ASN A 125 -6.77 -15.00 18.16
C ASN A 125 -6.21 -16.17 17.34
N ARG A 126 -5.81 -15.92 16.09
CA ARG A 126 -5.15 -16.90 15.23
C ARG A 126 -3.71 -17.14 15.67
N LYS A 127 -3.21 -18.35 15.39
CA LYS A 127 -1.83 -18.75 15.68
C LYS A 127 -0.88 -18.58 14.50
N ASP A 128 -1.41 -18.18 13.35
CA ASP A 128 -0.63 -17.96 12.14
C ASP A 128 0.25 -16.72 12.28
N PRO A 129 1.42 -16.68 11.63
CA PRO A 129 2.20 -15.45 11.53
C PRO A 129 1.38 -14.33 10.86
N ILE A 130 1.51 -13.13 11.41
CA ILE A 130 0.80 -11.94 10.95
C ILE A 130 1.76 -10.83 10.57
N VAL A 131 1.26 -9.90 9.77
CA VAL A 131 1.86 -8.58 9.52
C VAL A 131 0.80 -7.56 9.88
N GLY A 132 1.16 -6.59 10.70
CA GLY A 132 0.30 -5.47 11.04
C GLY A 132 0.38 -4.37 9.99
N MET A 133 -0.74 -3.68 9.77
CA MET A 133 -0.83 -2.45 9.00
C MET A 133 -1.59 -1.41 9.81
N GLY A 134 -0.95 -0.29 10.12
CA GLY A 134 -1.59 0.90 10.65
C GLY A 134 -1.97 1.86 9.52
N LEU A 135 -3.19 2.36 9.53
CA LEU A 135 -3.70 3.33 8.57
C LEU A 135 -4.15 4.58 9.31
N LEU A 136 -3.64 5.74 8.89
CA LEU A 136 -4.03 7.04 9.40
C LEU A 136 -4.91 7.74 8.38
N LEU A 137 -6.08 8.19 8.82
CA LEU A 137 -7.04 8.91 8.00
C LEU A 137 -7.20 10.34 8.53
N ASP A 138 -7.50 11.28 7.65
CA ASP A 138 -7.90 12.64 7.99
C ASP A 138 -9.38 12.74 8.45
N ALA A 139 -9.86 13.94 8.74
CA ALA A 139 -11.25 14.19 9.14
C ALA A 139 -12.28 13.78 8.08
N ASN A 140 -11.90 13.74 6.82
CA ASN A 140 -12.72 13.34 5.68
C ASN A 140 -12.57 11.85 5.33
N MET A 141 -11.89 11.04 6.17
CA MET A 141 -11.58 9.64 5.94
C MET A 141 -10.64 9.40 4.75
N ILE A 142 -9.86 10.40 4.36
CA ILE A 142 -8.85 10.26 3.31
C ILE A 142 -7.56 9.68 3.94
N PRO A 143 -6.97 8.62 3.36
CA PRO A 143 -5.71 8.08 3.85
C PRO A 143 -4.55 9.09 3.71
N ILE A 144 -3.91 9.41 4.83
CA ILE A 144 -2.81 10.37 4.93
C ILE A 144 -1.52 9.78 5.48
N GLY A 145 -1.55 8.52 5.88
CA GLY A 145 -0.38 7.78 6.31
C GLY A 145 -0.67 6.30 6.46
N MET A 146 0.33 5.47 6.17
CA MET A 146 0.26 4.03 6.34
C MET A 146 1.61 3.52 6.83
N ARG A 147 1.58 2.54 7.73
CA ARG A 147 2.79 1.85 8.17
C ARG A 147 2.55 0.36 8.30
N MET A 148 3.49 -0.41 7.75
CA MET A 148 3.54 -1.86 7.94
C MET A 148 4.50 -2.18 9.09
N PHE A 149 4.16 -3.19 9.91
CA PHE A 149 5.00 -3.59 11.04
C PHE A 149 4.93 -5.10 11.30
N PRO A 150 5.99 -5.68 11.91
CA PRO A 150 6.01 -7.10 12.27
C PRO A 150 4.88 -7.47 13.22
N GLY A 151 4.33 -8.67 13.07
CA GLY A 151 3.17 -9.11 13.82
C GLY A 151 3.37 -9.24 15.33
N ASN A 152 4.59 -9.24 15.83
CA ASN A 152 4.92 -9.25 17.25
C ASN A 152 5.11 -7.84 17.86
N GLU A 153 5.02 -6.80 17.05
CA GLU A 153 5.05 -5.42 17.54
C GLU A 153 3.68 -4.96 18.04
N SER A 154 3.70 -4.03 19.00
CA SER A 154 2.47 -3.43 19.50
C SER A 154 2.04 -2.24 18.65
N GLU A 155 0.75 -1.98 18.55
CA GLU A 155 0.17 -0.87 17.77
C GLU A 155 0.57 0.52 18.31
N LYS A 156 0.87 0.65 19.60
CA LYS A 156 1.14 1.94 20.25
C LYS A 156 2.40 2.66 19.74
N PRO A 157 3.57 2.01 19.62
CA PRO A 157 4.74 2.62 18.97
C PRO A 157 4.45 3.02 17.54
N VAL A 158 3.79 2.15 16.76
CA VAL A 158 3.43 2.38 15.36
C VAL A 158 2.57 3.63 15.21
N LEU A 159 1.54 3.79 16.06
CA LEU A 159 0.71 5.00 16.08
C LEU A 159 1.57 6.26 16.33
N ARG A 160 2.43 6.22 17.36
CA ARG A 160 3.27 7.37 17.71
C ARG A 160 4.17 7.80 16.56
N GLU A 161 4.85 6.86 15.95
CA GLU A 161 5.75 7.12 14.82
C GLU A 161 4.99 7.65 13.60
N THR A 162 3.83 7.07 13.28
CA THR A 162 2.99 7.52 12.16
C THR A 162 2.48 8.95 12.38
N VAL A 163 2.02 9.26 13.59
CA VAL A 163 1.57 10.63 13.95
C VAL A 163 2.74 11.61 13.98
N SER A 164 3.91 11.22 14.50
CA SER A 164 5.09 12.09 14.51
C SER A 164 5.54 12.44 13.09
N SER A 165 5.61 11.46 12.19
CA SER A 165 5.95 11.68 10.79
C SER A 165 4.95 12.62 10.08
N LEU A 166 3.66 12.50 10.39
CA LEU A 166 2.63 13.41 9.88
C LEU A 166 2.85 14.84 10.38
N LYS A 167 3.11 15.01 11.68
CA LYS A 167 3.35 16.32 12.31
C LYS A 167 4.58 17.01 11.71
N GLU A 168 5.68 16.28 11.58
CA GLU A 168 6.91 16.79 10.97
C GLU A 168 6.70 17.25 9.54
N ARG A 169 6.02 16.44 8.72
CA ARG A 169 5.74 16.76 7.31
C ARG A 169 4.87 18.00 7.15
N ASN A 170 3.86 18.17 7.99
CA ASN A 170 2.89 19.26 7.90
C ASN A 170 3.21 20.46 8.80
N ASN A 171 4.39 20.51 9.45
CA ASN A 171 4.78 21.54 10.42
C ASN A 171 3.72 21.80 11.50
N ILE A 172 3.05 20.74 11.97
CA ILE A 172 2.02 20.83 13.00
C ILE A 172 2.70 20.89 14.38
N GLU A 173 2.71 22.08 14.99
CA GLU A 173 3.12 22.28 16.38
C GLU A 173 1.99 21.86 17.31
N GLY A 174 2.26 20.90 18.25
CA GLY A 174 1.24 20.50 19.24
C GLY A 174 1.66 19.33 20.09
#